data_d12f324c400a5537ceb6c014b4d9cf1b
#
_entry.id   d12f324c400a5537ceb6c014b4d9cf1b
#
_cell.length_a   1.000
_cell.length_b   1.000
_cell.length_c   1.000
_cell.angle_alpha   90.00
_cell.angle_beta   90.00
_cell.angle_gamma   90.00
#
_symmetry.space_group_name_H-M   'P 1'
#
loop_
_entity.id
_entity.type
_entity.pdbx_description
1 polymer ?
#
loop_
_entity_poly.entity_id
_entity_poly.type
_entity_poly.pdbx_seq_one_letter_code
_entity_poly.pdbx_strand_id
1 'polypeptide(L)'
;MNLNELKCKTPAELLAFAEELQIENASSLRKQDMMFAILKQLAENEVPIFGDGVLEILQDGFGFLRSPEANYLPGPDDIYVSPSQVRRFGLRTGDTVEGQIRAPKDGERYFALLKVNTINFDAPDKVRHRINFDNLTPLYPEEKLRMEVEDPTKKNFTGRIIDLVSPLGKGQRALIVAPPRTGKTVMLQNIAHSIATNHPECYLIVLLIDERPEEVTDMARSVRGEVISSTFDEPAARHVQVAEMVIEKAKRLVEHKRDVVILLDSITRLARAYNTVVPSSGKVLTGGVDANALQRPKRFFGAARNIEEGGSLTIIATALIDTGSRMDEVIFEEFKGTGNSEIILDRKLSDRRTFPAIDITKSGTRKEELLVDRGTISKMWVLRRILMPMGPTDAVDFLLDKLKHTKTNADFFDSMNQ
;
A
#
# COMPACT_ATOMS: atom_id res chain seq x y z
N MET A 1 -3.17 -28.79 4.69
CA MET A 1 -3.35 -27.76 5.76
C MET A 1 -2.47 -26.56 5.42
N ASN A 2 -3.04 -25.36 5.45
CA ASN A 2 -2.26 -24.13 5.20
C ASN A 2 -1.82 -23.52 6.54
N LEU A 3 -0.55 -23.10 6.63
CA LEU A 3 0.01 -22.45 7.81
C LEU A 3 -0.75 -21.19 8.21
N ASN A 4 -1.20 -20.40 7.22
CA ASN A 4 -1.97 -19.18 7.46
C ASN A 4 -3.36 -19.47 8.05
N GLU A 5 -4.00 -20.57 7.67
CA GLU A 5 -5.28 -20.99 8.28
C GLU A 5 -5.12 -21.25 9.78
N LEU A 6 -3.99 -21.86 10.17
CA LEU A 6 -3.68 -22.07 11.59
C LEU A 6 -3.42 -20.76 12.33
N LYS A 7 -2.73 -19.81 11.70
CA LYS A 7 -2.45 -18.49 12.30
C LYS A 7 -3.73 -17.68 12.56
N CYS A 8 -4.73 -17.81 11.69
CA CYS A 8 -6.01 -17.11 11.81
C CYS A 8 -6.92 -17.68 12.90
N LYS A 9 -6.67 -18.91 13.37
CA LYS A 9 -7.47 -19.52 14.43
C LYS A 9 -7.27 -18.82 15.78
N THR A 10 -8.37 -18.73 16.52
CA THR A 10 -8.33 -18.26 17.92
C THR A 10 -7.59 -19.28 18.81
N PRO A 11 -7.06 -18.86 19.96
CA PRO A 11 -6.43 -19.79 20.90
C PRO A 11 -7.34 -20.97 21.30
N ALA A 12 -8.64 -20.75 21.43
CA ALA A 12 -9.62 -21.80 21.75
C ALA A 12 -9.78 -22.82 20.61
N GLU A 13 -9.85 -22.34 19.36
CA GLU A 13 -9.93 -23.21 18.18
C GLU A 13 -8.66 -24.01 17.96
N LEU A 14 -7.49 -23.39 18.23
CA LEU A 14 -6.21 -24.10 18.16
C LEU A 14 -6.10 -25.18 19.23
N LEU A 15 -6.58 -24.91 20.46
CA LEU A 15 -6.61 -25.88 21.54
C LEU A 15 -7.48 -27.07 21.19
N ALA A 16 -8.70 -26.82 20.69
CA ALA A 16 -9.59 -27.88 20.25
C ALA A 16 -8.97 -28.75 19.16
N PHE A 17 -8.32 -28.12 18.18
CA PHE A 17 -7.63 -28.83 17.11
C PHE A 17 -6.38 -29.61 17.59
N ALA A 18 -5.65 -29.08 18.57
CA ALA A 18 -4.54 -29.79 19.20
C ALA A 18 -5.01 -31.03 19.99
N GLU A 19 -6.15 -30.92 20.66
CA GLU A 19 -6.77 -32.05 21.38
C GLU A 19 -7.27 -33.16 20.42
N GLU A 20 -7.87 -32.78 19.28
CA GLU A 20 -8.22 -33.71 18.21
C GLU A 20 -7.02 -34.50 17.68
N LEU A 21 -5.86 -33.84 17.61
CA LEU A 21 -4.59 -34.46 17.20
C LEU A 21 -3.86 -35.21 18.35
N GLN A 22 -4.48 -35.29 19.51
CA GLN A 22 -3.94 -35.98 20.71
C GLN A 22 -2.60 -35.42 21.19
N ILE A 23 -2.42 -34.10 21.09
CA ILE A 23 -1.21 -33.43 21.59
C ILE A 23 -1.29 -33.32 23.11
N GLU A 24 -0.32 -33.91 23.81
CA GLU A 24 -0.23 -33.87 25.25
C GLU A 24 0.03 -32.44 25.77
N ASN A 25 -0.62 -32.06 26.87
CA ASN A 25 -0.48 -30.77 27.54
C ASN A 25 -0.71 -29.53 26.67
N ALA A 26 -1.53 -29.64 25.63
CA ALA A 26 -1.84 -28.57 24.72
C ALA A 26 -2.33 -27.28 25.42
N SER A 27 -3.12 -27.42 26.49
CA SER A 27 -3.66 -26.29 27.25
C SER A 27 -2.59 -25.44 27.99
N SER A 28 -1.41 -25.99 28.21
CA SER A 28 -0.28 -25.28 28.88
C SER A 28 0.64 -24.55 27.89
N LEU A 29 0.48 -24.79 26.58
CA LEU A 29 1.34 -24.23 25.54
C LEU A 29 0.90 -22.81 25.18
N ARG A 30 1.90 -21.96 24.87
CA ARG A 30 1.63 -20.67 24.24
C ARG A 30 1.12 -20.90 22.81
N LYS A 31 0.35 -19.95 22.27
CA LYS A 31 -0.23 -20.04 20.91
C LYS A 31 0.78 -20.53 19.87
N GLN A 32 1.98 -20.00 19.92
CA GLN A 32 3.06 -20.32 18.97
C GLN A 32 3.57 -21.75 19.13
N ASP A 33 3.82 -22.17 20.38
CA ASP A 33 4.29 -23.52 20.70
C ASP A 33 3.22 -24.57 20.35
N MET A 34 1.95 -24.23 20.55
CA MET A 34 0.81 -25.05 20.17
C MET A 34 0.73 -25.22 18.65
N MET A 35 0.91 -24.15 17.88
CA MET A 35 0.96 -24.21 16.41
C MET A 35 2.11 -25.10 15.93
N PHE A 36 3.30 -24.98 16.51
CA PHE A 36 4.44 -25.84 16.21
C PHE A 36 4.14 -27.31 16.50
N ALA A 37 3.54 -27.60 17.65
CA ALA A 37 3.16 -28.97 18.03
C ALA A 37 2.13 -29.56 17.05
N ILE A 38 1.13 -28.77 16.66
CA ILE A 38 0.12 -29.17 15.66
C ILE A 38 0.78 -29.50 14.32
N LEU A 39 1.65 -28.62 13.83
CA LEU A 39 2.34 -28.81 12.54
C LEU A 39 3.28 -30.01 12.56
N LYS A 40 3.97 -30.26 13.67
CA LYS A 40 4.82 -31.45 13.87
C LYS A 40 3.96 -32.73 13.81
N GLN A 41 2.83 -32.77 14.52
CA GLN A 41 1.94 -33.91 14.51
C GLN A 41 1.31 -34.15 13.13
N LEU A 42 0.93 -33.11 12.41
CA LEU A 42 0.46 -33.22 11.03
C LEU A 42 1.53 -33.76 10.10
N ALA A 43 2.77 -33.35 10.27
CA ALA A 43 3.90 -33.88 9.49
C ALA A 43 4.17 -35.36 9.79
N GLU A 44 4.07 -35.79 11.03
CA GLU A 44 4.17 -37.21 11.42
C GLU A 44 3.03 -38.05 10.83
N ASN A 45 1.86 -37.49 10.68
CA ASN A 45 0.69 -38.10 10.05
C ASN A 45 0.72 -38.00 8.50
N GLU A 46 1.84 -37.61 7.90
CA GLU A 46 2.01 -37.44 6.44
C GLU A 46 1.01 -36.47 5.78
N VAL A 47 0.41 -35.57 6.54
CA VAL A 47 -0.49 -34.56 5.99
C VAL A 47 0.36 -33.45 5.35
N PRO A 48 0.17 -33.12 4.06
CA PRO A 48 0.93 -32.07 3.43
C PRO A 48 0.61 -30.70 4.05
N ILE A 49 1.66 -29.96 4.38
CA ILE A 49 1.59 -28.61 4.94
C ILE A 49 1.99 -27.63 3.84
N PHE A 50 1.20 -26.57 3.68
CA PHE A 50 1.47 -25.48 2.74
C PHE A 50 1.71 -24.18 3.49
N GLY A 51 2.61 -23.37 2.97
CA GLY A 51 2.89 -22.04 3.47
C GLY A 51 3.16 -21.07 2.33
N ASP A 52 3.01 -19.80 2.62
CA ASP A 52 3.28 -18.70 1.72
C ASP A 52 3.93 -17.54 2.46
N GLY A 53 4.50 -16.65 1.69
CA GLY A 53 5.13 -15.44 2.19
C GLY A 53 5.87 -14.70 1.09
N VAL A 54 6.44 -13.58 1.47
CA VAL A 54 7.26 -12.74 0.59
C VAL A 54 8.73 -13.02 0.85
N LEU A 55 9.45 -13.36 -0.21
CA LEU A 55 10.85 -13.75 -0.12
C LEU A 55 11.75 -12.55 0.18
N GLU A 56 12.59 -12.69 1.19
CA GLU A 56 13.75 -11.86 1.42
C GLU A 56 15.01 -12.73 1.28
N ILE A 57 15.85 -12.39 0.31
CA ILE A 57 17.13 -13.08 0.08
C ILE A 57 18.22 -12.41 0.90
N LEU A 58 18.97 -13.20 1.67
CA LEU A 58 20.09 -12.74 2.46
C LEU A 58 21.42 -12.83 1.70
N GLN A 59 22.46 -12.24 2.25
CA GLN A 59 23.78 -12.12 1.60
C GLN A 59 24.37 -13.46 1.17
N ASP A 60 24.08 -14.52 1.92
CA ASP A 60 24.59 -15.89 1.63
C ASP A 60 23.82 -16.61 0.51
N GLY A 61 22.83 -15.94 -0.09
CA GLY A 61 22.06 -16.46 -1.22
C GLY A 61 20.89 -17.37 -0.85
N PHE A 62 20.67 -17.68 0.42
CA PHE A 62 19.44 -18.29 0.91
C PHE A 62 18.42 -17.20 1.28
N GLY A 63 17.18 -17.56 1.48
CA GLY A 63 16.15 -16.61 1.84
C GLY A 63 15.12 -17.14 2.81
N PHE A 64 14.25 -16.25 3.27
CA PHE A 64 13.09 -16.56 4.08
C PHE A 64 11.82 -15.98 3.47
N LEU A 65 10.73 -16.73 3.56
CA LEU A 65 9.41 -16.20 3.27
C LEU A 65 8.90 -15.48 4.52
N ARG A 66 8.75 -14.16 4.39
CA ARG A 66 8.27 -13.28 5.46
C ARG A 66 6.75 -13.16 5.40
N SER A 67 6.13 -13.08 6.58
CA SER A 67 4.67 -12.97 6.69
C SER A 67 4.20 -11.52 6.68
N PRO A 68 3.13 -11.16 5.94
CA PRO A 68 2.52 -9.85 6.01
C PRO A 68 1.93 -9.55 7.40
N GLU A 69 1.52 -10.56 8.15
CA GLU A 69 1.03 -10.41 9.52
C GLU A 69 2.10 -9.92 10.49
N ALA A 70 3.37 -10.22 10.22
CA ALA A 70 4.53 -9.71 10.94
C ALA A 70 5.15 -8.48 10.27
N ASN A 71 4.42 -7.79 9.38
CA ASN A 71 4.90 -6.65 8.59
C ASN A 71 6.21 -6.94 7.84
N TYR A 72 6.37 -8.17 7.35
CA TYR A 72 7.57 -8.68 6.65
C TYR A 72 8.85 -8.63 7.46
N LEU A 73 8.76 -8.50 8.77
CA LEU A 73 9.92 -8.56 9.67
C LEU A 73 10.32 -10.01 9.96
N PRO A 74 11.60 -10.25 10.25
CA PRO A 74 12.07 -11.57 10.68
C PRO A 74 11.26 -12.10 11.87
N GLY A 75 10.83 -13.34 11.77
CA GLY A 75 10.06 -14.01 12.81
C GLY A 75 10.35 -15.51 12.86
N PRO A 76 9.95 -16.18 13.94
CA PRO A 76 10.18 -17.61 14.12
C PRO A 76 9.35 -18.49 13.17
N ASP A 77 8.29 -17.93 12.59
CA ASP A 77 7.39 -18.63 11.65
C ASP A 77 7.85 -18.49 10.19
N ASP A 78 9.00 -17.89 9.94
CA ASP A 78 9.53 -17.71 8.60
C ASP A 78 9.91 -19.06 8.00
N ILE A 79 9.73 -19.16 6.68
CA ILE A 79 9.99 -20.39 5.93
C ILE A 79 11.31 -20.23 5.20
N TYR A 80 12.24 -21.15 5.47
CA TYR A 80 13.55 -21.18 4.82
C TYR A 80 13.43 -21.58 3.36
N VAL A 81 14.14 -20.86 2.49
CA VAL A 81 14.29 -21.13 1.07
C VAL A 81 15.77 -21.33 0.74
N SER A 82 16.13 -22.48 0.19
CA SER A 82 17.52 -22.82 -0.10
C SER A 82 18.09 -22.01 -1.28
N PRO A 83 19.43 -21.81 -1.34
CA PRO A 83 20.06 -21.15 -2.47
C PRO A 83 19.81 -21.88 -3.82
N SER A 84 19.69 -23.19 -3.80
CA SER A 84 19.39 -23.98 -4.99
C SER A 84 17.99 -23.70 -5.52
N GLN A 85 16.99 -23.54 -4.64
CA GLN A 85 15.62 -23.15 -5.03
C GLN A 85 15.57 -21.72 -5.57
N VAL A 86 16.29 -20.79 -4.92
CA VAL A 86 16.40 -19.41 -5.40
C VAL A 86 16.94 -19.37 -6.84
N ARG A 87 18.01 -20.10 -7.11
CA ARG A 87 18.60 -20.16 -8.47
C ARG A 87 17.71 -20.89 -9.46
N ARG A 88 17.13 -22.02 -9.07
CA ARG A 88 16.32 -22.85 -9.96
C ARG A 88 15.11 -22.10 -10.52
N PHE A 89 14.44 -21.34 -9.68
CA PHE A 89 13.23 -20.59 -10.05
C PHE A 89 13.52 -19.12 -10.40
N GLY A 90 14.77 -18.67 -10.32
CA GLY A 90 15.12 -17.27 -10.56
C GLY A 90 14.42 -16.32 -9.58
N LEU A 91 14.30 -16.72 -8.32
CA LEU A 91 13.61 -15.96 -7.30
C LEU A 91 14.41 -14.70 -6.91
N ARG A 92 13.68 -13.66 -6.59
CA ARG A 92 14.23 -12.38 -6.16
C ARG A 92 13.50 -11.90 -4.92
N THR A 93 14.14 -11.03 -4.14
CA THR A 93 13.49 -10.36 -3.00
C THR A 93 12.22 -9.66 -3.46
N GLY A 94 11.13 -9.86 -2.71
CA GLY A 94 9.79 -9.36 -3.05
C GLY A 94 8.88 -10.37 -3.74
N ASP A 95 9.41 -11.50 -4.26
CA ASP A 95 8.56 -12.55 -4.83
C ASP A 95 7.65 -13.15 -3.76
N THR A 96 6.35 -13.21 -4.06
CA THR A 96 5.36 -13.92 -3.24
C THR A 96 5.36 -15.38 -3.66
N VAL A 97 5.78 -16.26 -2.75
CA VAL A 97 5.93 -17.69 -3.02
C VAL A 97 4.97 -18.48 -2.14
N GLU A 98 4.24 -19.40 -2.74
CA GLU A 98 3.40 -20.40 -2.07
C GLU A 98 3.88 -21.79 -2.44
N GLY A 99 3.94 -22.68 -1.46
CA GLY A 99 4.35 -24.02 -1.71
C GLY A 99 4.21 -24.97 -0.54
N GLN A 100 4.56 -26.22 -0.78
CA GLN A 100 4.61 -27.23 0.26
C GLN A 100 5.87 -27.03 1.12
N ILE A 101 5.69 -27.09 2.43
CA ILE A 101 6.74 -26.94 3.43
C ILE A 101 6.90 -28.21 4.25
N ARG A 102 8.05 -28.38 4.87
CA ARG A 102 8.32 -29.44 5.85
C ARG A 102 8.62 -28.87 7.23
N ALA A 103 8.34 -29.65 8.25
CA ALA A 103 8.71 -29.33 9.61
C ALA A 103 10.25 -29.27 9.78
N PRO A 104 10.77 -28.50 10.75
CA PRO A 104 12.18 -28.49 11.09
C PRO A 104 12.67 -29.90 11.46
N LYS A 105 13.87 -30.27 11.00
CA LYS A 105 14.58 -31.45 11.47
C LYS A 105 15.32 -31.15 12.75
N ASP A 106 15.86 -32.21 13.39
CA ASP A 106 16.70 -32.05 14.59
C ASP A 106 17.85 -31.07 14.31
N GLY A 107 17.92 -30.02 15.13
CA GLY A 107 18.90 -28.93 15.00
C GLY A 107 18.49 -27.79 14.05
N GLU A 108 17.39 -27.88 13.34
CA GLU A 108 16.83 -26.80 12.53
C GLU A 108 15.82 -25.98 13.34
N ARG A 109 15.72 -24.68 13.06
CA ARG A 109 14.77 -23.77 13.74
C ARG A 109 13.54 -23.45 12.92
N TYR A 110 13.63 -23.55 11.59
CA TYR A 110 12.62 -23.04 10.67
C TYR A 110 11.99 -24.14 9.82
N PHE A 111 10.73 -23.94 9.45
CA PHE A 111 10.13 -24.68 8.34
C PHE A 111 10.94 -24.45 7.07
N ALA A 112 10.99 -25.43 6.20
CA ALA A 112 11.71 -25.34 4.94
C ALA A 112 10.76 -25.59 3.75
N LEU A 113 10.92 -24.79 2.70
CA LEU A 113 10.18 -24.96 1.46
C LEU A 113 10.65 -26.24 0.77
N LEU A 114 9.69 -27.14 0.45
CA LEU A 114 9.93 -28.38 -0.30
C LEU A 114 9.67 -28.21 -1.78
N LYS A 115 8.49 -27.68 -2.12
CA LYS A 115 8.03 -27.57 -3.48
C LYS A 115 7.35 -26.21 -3.68
N VAL A 116 7.70 -25.52 -4.77
CA VAL A 116 7.06 -24.27 -5.15
C VAL A 116 5.81 -24.57 -5.98
N ASN A 117 4.65 -24.09 -5.53
CA ASN A 117 3.39 -24.22 -6.24
C ASN A 117 3.10 -23.00 -7.11
N THR A 118 3.24 -21.79 -6.54
CA THR A 118 3.03 -20.53 -7.26
C THR A 118 4.11 -19.51 -6.90
N ILE A 119 4.37 -18.61 -7.85
CA ILE A 119 5.22 -17.43 -7.66
C ILE A 119 4.43 -16.23 -8.16
N ASN A 120 4.20 -15.25 -7.29
CA ASN A 120 3.37 -14.08 -7.59
C ASN A 120 1.98 -14.45 -8.15
N PHE A 121 1.38 -15.51 -7.58
CA PHE A 121 0.07 -16.08 -7.94
C PHE A 121 0.02 -16.75 -9.33
N ASP A 122 1.15 -16.92 -9.99
CA ASP A 122 1.26 -17.60 -11.27
C ASP A 122 2.04 -18.93 -11.15
N ALA A 123 1.88 -19.81 -12.13
CA ALA A 123 2.67 -21.04 -12.20
C ALA A 123 4.18 -20.72 -12.32
N PRO A 124 5.08 -21.50 -11.68
CA PRO A 124 6.52 -21.22 -11.66
C PRO A 124 7.17 -21.08 -13.03
N ASP A 125 6.64 -21.75 -14.07
CA ASP A 125 7.19 -21.70 -15.44
C ASP A 125 7.07 -20.30 -16.07
N LYS A 126 6.07 -19.52 -15.69
CA LYS A 126 5.89 -18.14 -16.19
C LYS A 126 6.99 -17.18 -15.76
N VAL A 127 7.66 -17.46 -14.64
CA VAL A 127 8.74 -16.61 -14.09
C VAL A 127 9.94 -16.53 -15.02
N ARG A 128 10.20 -17.56 -15.82
CA ARG A 128 11.34 -17.60 -16.75
C ARG A 128 11.28 -16.51 -17.83
N HIS A 129 10.10 -16.00 -18.13
CA HIS A 129 9.85 -15.03 -19.19
C HIS A 129 9.55 -13.62 -18.65
N ARG A 130 9.69 -13.41 -17.35
CA ARG A 130 9.43 -12.10 -16.77
C ARG A 130 10.52 -11.09 -17.13
N ILE A 131 10.08 -9.87 -17.45
CA ILE A 131 10.97 -8.73 -17.67
C ILE A 131 11.17 -8.03 -16.33
N ASN A 132 12.41 -7.70 -15.99
CA ASN A 132 12.71 -6.94 -14.77
C ASN A 132 12.01 -5.59 -14.79
N PHE A 133 11.50 -5.16 -13.65
CA PHE A 133 10.74 -3.92 -13.49
C PHE A 133 11.44 -2.70 -14.12
N ASP A 134 12.75 -2.57 -13.93
CA ASP A 134 13.53 -1.44 -14.44
C ASP A 134 13.63 -1.41 -15.98
N ASN A 135 13.37 -2.53 -16.65
CA ASN A 135 13.38 -2.67 -18.10
C ASN A 135 11.97 -2.54 -18.73
N LEU A 136 10.94 -2.39 -17.93
CA LEU A 136 9.58 -2.19 -18.40
C LEU A 136 9.38 -0.77 -18.93
N THR A 137 8.59 -0.62 -19.99
CA THR A 137 8.35 0.66 -20.64
C THR A 137 7.31 1.50 -19.88
N PRO A 138 7.68 2.63 -19.28
CA PRO A 138 6.75 3.47 -18.53
C PRO A 138 5.85 4.30 -19.45
N LEU A 139 4.56 4.33 -19.12
CA LEU A 139 3.55 5.16 -19.77
C LEU A 139 2.89 6.11 -18.76
N TYR A 140 2.20 7.13 -19.29
CA TYR A 140 1.25 7.90 -18.50
C TYR A 140 0.07 7.03 -18.05
N PRO A 141 -0.59 7.36 -16.92
CA PRO A 141 -1.86 6.74 -16.57
C PRO A 141 -2.92 6.99 -17.66
N GLU A 142 -3.52 5.91 -18.16
CA GLU A 142 -4.55 5.96 -19.22
C GLU A 142 -5.86 5.32 -18.76
N GLU A 143 -5.82 4.46 -17.76
CA GLU A 143 -7.00 3.82 -17.18
C GLU A 143 -7.33 4.47 -15.83
N LYS A 144 -8.55 5.05 -15.76
CA LYS A 144 -9.03 5.74 -14.57
C LYS A 144 -9.29 4.78 -13.43
N LEU A 145 -8.79 5.11 -12.24
CA LEU A 145 -9.22 4.54 -10.98
C LEU A 145 -10.44 5.32 -10.48
N ARG A 146 -11.64 4.78 -10.69
CA ARG A 146 -12.89 5.41 -10.27
C ARG A 146 -12.99 5.43 -8.75
N MET A 147 -13.10 6.64 -8.18
CA MET A 147 -13.22 6.84 -6.74
C MET A 147 -14.68 6.97 -6.29
N GLU A 148 -15.57 7.34 -7.17
CA GLU A 148 -17.00 7.38 -6.90
C GLU A 148 -17.54 5.98 -6.65
N VAL A 149 -18.20 5.77 -5.50
CA VAL A 149 -18.88 4.53 -5.15
C VAL A 149 -20.37 4.77 -5.10
N GLU A 150 -21.14 3.95 -5.80
CA GLU A 150 -22.60 3.97 -5.79
C GLU A 150 -23.10 3.23 -4.54
N ASP A 151 -23.07 3.89 -3.39
CA ASP A 151 -23.65 3.37 -2.14
C ASP A 151 -24.78 4.30 -1.68
N PRO A 152 -26.04 3.86 -1.75
CA PRO A 152 -27.17 4.66 -1.31
C PRO A 152 -27.18 4.93 0.21
N THR A 153 -26.44 4.14 0.98
CA THR A 153 -26.39 4.24 2.45
C THR A 153 -25.33 5.19 2.96
N LYS A 154 -24.26 5.42 2.18
CA LYS A 154 -23.14 6.29 2.55
C LYS A 154 -22.95 7.40 1.52
N LYS A 155 -23.27 8.63 1.88
CA LYS A 155 -22.93 9.80 1.07
C LYS A 155 -21.43 10.08 1.16
N ASN A 156 -20.63 9.35 0.37
CA ASN A 156 -19.21 9.59 0.27
C ASN A 156 -18.91 10.63 -0.82
N PHE A 157 -18.81 11.88 -0.41
CA PHE A 157 -18.44 12.97 -1.33
C PHE A 157 -16.95 12.97 -1.67
N THR A 158 -16.10 12.32 -0.88
CA THR A 158 -14.65 12.29 -1.10
C THR A 158 -14.30 11.72 -2.47
N GLY A 159 -14.82 10.53 -2.78
CA GLY A 159 -14.57 9.89 -4.07
C GLY A 159 -15.13 10.69 -5.25
N ARG A 160 -16.33 11.27 -5.08
CA ARG A 160 -16.96 12.11 -6.10
C ARG A 160 -16.13 13.35 -6.40
N ILE A 161 -15.65 14.04 -5.38
CA ILE A 161 -14.84 15.26 -5.53
C ILE A 161 -13.49 14.94 -6.16
N ILE A 162 -12.83 13.85 -5.74
CA ILE A 162 -11.57 13.43 -6.35
C ILE A 162 -11.74 13.17 -7.84
N ASP A 163 -12.78 12.46 -8.25
CA ASP A 163 -13.06 12.18 -9.65
C ASP A 163 -13.35 13.42 -10.49
N LEU A 164 -13.91 14.48 -9.86
CA LEU A 164 -14.22 15.75 -10.52
C LEU A 164 -13.01 16.70 -10.63
N VAL A 165 -12.12 16.65 -9.66
CA VAL A 165 -11.09 17.69 -9.49
C VAL A 165 -9.68 17.16 -9.74
N SER A 166 -9.40 15.95 -9.28
CA SER A 166 -8.07 15.33 -9.34
C SER A 166 -8.21 13.84 -9.67
N PRO A 167 -8.69 13.49 -10.88
CA PRO A 167 -8.88 12.10 -11.25
C PRO A 167 -7.57 11.32 -11.16
N LEU A 168 -7.66 10.10 -10.64
CA LEU A 168 -6.54 9.20 -10.46
C LEU A 168 -6.59 8.08 -11.49
N GLY A 169 -5.43 7.64 -11.94
CA GLY A 169 -5.31 6.53 -12.89
C GLY A 169 -4.34 5.46 -12.42
N LYS A 170 -4.43 4.28 -13.03
CA LYS A 170 -3.45 3.20 -12.82
C LYS A 170 -2.06 3.67 -13.26
N GLY A 171 -1.10 3.60 -12.36
CA GLY A 171 0.25 4.14 -12.56
C GLY A 171 0.45 5.56 -12.03
N GLN A 172 -0.52 6.13 -11.35
CA GLN A 172 -0.46 7.49 -10.81
C GLN A 172 0.59 7.63 -9.70
N ARG A 173 1.32 8.74 -9.71
CA ARG A 173 2.13 9.22 -8.59
C ARG A 173 1.39 10.39 -7.95
N ALA A 174 0.55 10.11 -6.96
CA ALA A 174 -0.29 11.11 -6.33
C ALA A 174 0.22 11.51 -4.94
N LEU A 175 0.21 12.79 -4.65
CA LEU A 175 0.46 13.33 -3.33
C LEU A 175 -0.86 13.86 -2.73
N ILE A 176 -1.16 13.43 -1.50
CA ILE A 176 -2.16 14.05 -0.64
C ILE A 176 -1.41 14.99 0.30
N VAL A 177 -1.49 16.28 0.00
CA VAL A 177 -0.80 17.32 0.77
C VAL A 177 -1.66 17.68 1.96
N ALA A 178 -1.22 17.33 3.16
CA ALA A 178 -2.05 17.40 4.36
C ALA A 178 -1.39 18.21 5.48
N PRO A 179 -1.97 19.38 5.83
CA PRO A 179 -1.72 19.98 7.12
C PRO A 179 -2.23 19.10 8.27
N PRO A 180 -1.75 19.29 9.51
CA PRO A 180 -2.26 18.55 10.67
C PRO A 180 -3.78 18.73 10.86
N ARG A 181 -4.47 17.64 11.25
CA ARG A 181 -5.90 17.63 11.60
C ARG A 181 -6.86 17.95 10.44
N THR A 182 -6.49 17.60 9.22
CA THR A 182 -7.33 17.84 8.02
C THR A 182 -8.13 16.62 7.54
N GLY A 183 -8.17 15.54 8.32
CA GLY A 183 -8.91 14.33 7.96
C GLY A 183 -8.16 13.41 7.00
N LYS A 184 -6.83 13.48 6.97
CA LYS A 184 -5.94 12.66 6.12
C LYS A 184 -6.26 11.16 6.19
N THR A 185 -6.39 10.60 7.38
CA THR A 185 -6.63 9.16 7.61
C THR A 185 -7.98 8.73 7.04
N VAL A 186 -9.03 9.51 7.29
CA VAL A 186 -10.38 9.25 6.76
C VAL A 186 -10.39 9.30 5.22
N MET A 187 -9.63 10.23 4.64
CA MET A 187 -9.49 10.31 3.19
C MET A 187 -8.83 9.06 2.61
N LEU A 188 -7.74 8.56 3.23
CA LEU A 188 -7.09 7.32 2.81
C LEU A 188 -8.02 6.11 2.95
N GLN A 189 -8.80 6.01 4.01
CA GLN A 189 -9.81 4.96 4.19
C GLN A 189 -10.87 5.02 3.09
N ASN A 190 -11.34 6.21 2.73
CA ASN A 190 -12.30 6.39 1.63
C ASN A 190 -11.71 5.99 0.28
N ILE A 191 -10.48 6.37 -0.01
CA ILE A 191 -9.77 5.97 -1.24
C ILE A 191 -9.57 4.45 -1.27
N ALA A 192 -9.13 3.85 -0.17
CA ALA A 192 -8.98 2.41 -0.06
C ALA A 192 -10.29 1.66 -0.30
N HIS A 193 -11.38 2.14 0.31
CA HIS A 193 -12.72 1.59 0.10
C HIS A 193 -13.17 1.69 -1.36
N SER A 194 -12.94 2.84 -1.99
CA SER A 194 -13.28 3.05 -3.41
C SER A 194 -12.52 2.10 -4.33
N ILE A 195 -11.22 1.93 -4.11
CA ILE A 195 -10.39 1.01 -4.88
C ILE A 195 -10.84 -0.44 -4.68
N ALA A 196 -11.03 -0.87 -3.43
CA ALA A 196 -11.46 -2.23 -3.13
C ALA A 196 -12.85 -2.56 -3.72
N THR A 197 -13.74 -1.59 -3.81
CA THR A 197 -15.10 -1.76 -4.34
C THR A 197 -15.14 -1.71 -5.87
N ASN A 198 -14.51 -0.71 -6.46
CA ASN A 198 -14.58 -0.46 -7.91
C ASN A 198 -13.51 -1.21 -8.71
N HIS A 199 -12.39 -1.54 -8.08
CA HIS A 199 -11.22 -2.16 -8.71
C HIS A 199 -10.72 -3.37 -7.94
N PRO A 200 -11.54 -4.44 -7.82
CA PRO A 200 -11.16 -5.66 -7.10
C PRO A 200 -9.98 -6.40 -7.76
N GLU A 201 -9.68 -6.11 -9.02
CA GLU A 201 -8.52 -6.61 -9.76
C GLU A 201 -7.20 -6.04 -9.24
N CYS A 202 -7.22 -4.86 -8.64
CA CYS A 202 -6.04 -4.21 -8.10
C CYS A 202 -5.59 -4.85 -6.77
N TYR A 203 -4.30 -5.08 -6.65
CA TYR A 203 -3.69 -5.50 -5.39
C TYR A 203 -3.43 -4.26 -4.52
N LEU A 204 -4.22 -4.10 -3.47
CA LEU A 204 -4.16 -2.93 -2.59
C LEU A 204 -3.27 -3.19 -1.39
N ILE A 205 -2.26 -2.36 -1.20
CA ILE A 205 -1.38 -2.33 -0.02
C ILE A 205 -1.50 -0.96 0.64
N VAL A 206 -1.77 -0.95 1.94
CA VAL A 206 -1.68 0.25 2.78
C VAL A 206 -0.41 0.14 3.61
N LEU A 207 0.50 1.09 3.43
CA LEU A 207 1.76 1.16 4.16
C LEU A 207 1.74 2.35 5.11
N LEU A 208 1.77 2.05 6.42
CA LEU A 208 1.75 3.04 7.49
C LEU A 208 3.12 3.11 8.15
N ILE A 209 3.78 4.26 8.04
CA ILE A 209 5.13 4.48 8.58
C ILE A 209 5.08 5.54 9.68
N ASP A 210 5.58 5.17 10.86
CA ASP A 210 5.65 6.04 12.05
C ASP A 210 4.26 6.54 12.47
N GLU A 211 3.24 5.71 12.29
CA GLU A 211 1.86 5.99 12.73
C GLU A 211 1.59 5.36 14.10
N ARG A 212 0.48 5.76 14.71
CA ARG A 212 0.08 5.26 16.02
C ARG A 212 -0.54 3.87 15.94
N PRO A 213 -0.31 2.97 16.91
CA PRO A 213 -0.89 1.63 16.91
C PRO A 213 -2.42 1.60 16.77
N GLU A 214 -3.14 2.52 17.38
CA GLU A 214 -4.59 2.64 17.27
C GLU A 214 -5.04 3.00 15.85
N GLU A 215 -4.30 3.85 15.14
CA GLU A 215 -4.59 4.21 13.75
C GLU A 215 -4.32 3.03 12.80
N VAL A 216 -3.29 2.24 13.08
CA VAL A 216 -3.01 0.99 12.36
C VAL A 216 -4.15 -0.01 12.53
N THR A 217 -4.62 -0.19 13.75
CA THR A 217 -5.76 -1.11 14.05
C THR A 217 -7.03 -0.66 13.35
N ASP A 218 -7.32 0.64 13.37
CA ASP A 218 -8.50 1.19 12.70
C ASP A 218 -8.44 0.99 11.18
N MET A 219 -7.27 1.25 10.58
CA MET A 219 -7.04 1.02 9.15
C MET A 219 -7.20 -0.46 8.79
N ALA A 220 -6.61 -1.37 9.58
CA ALA A 220 -6.70 -2.81 9.34
C ALA A 220 -8.13 -3.36 9.43
N ARG A 221 -8.98 -2.74 10.25
CA ARG A 221 -10.40 -3.12 10.38
C ARG A 221 -11.30 -2.54 9.28
N SER A 222 -10.94 -1.37 8.76
CA SER A 222 -11.76 -0.62 7.80
C SER A 222 -11.42 -0.90 6.34
N VAL A 223 -10.20 -1.36 6.04
CA VAL A 223 -9.70 -1.54 4.67
C VAL A 223 -9.72 -3.01 4.27
N ARG A 224 -10.24 -3.30 3.07
CA ARG A 224 -10.13 -4.61 2.41
C ARG A 224 -8.88 -4.62 1.54
N GLY A 225 -7.75 -4.90 2.13
CA GLY A 225 -6.45 -4.92 1.48
C GLY A 225 -5.39 -5.35 2.47
N GLU A 226 -4.15 -5.41 2.03
CA GLU A 226 -3.02 -5.71 2.88
C GLU A 226 -2.59 -4.45 3.63
N VAL A 227 -2.60 -4.47 4.95
CA VAL A 227 -2.14 -3.35 5.78
C VAL A 227 -0.83 -3.73 6.44
N ILE A 228 0.22 -3.02 6.06
CA ILE A 228 1.58 -3.20 6.57
C ILE A 228 1.97 -1.92 7.31
N SER A 229 2.57 -2.08 8.48
CA SER A 229 2.89 -0.95 9.33
C SER A 229 4.23 -1.09 10.03
N SER A 230 4.81 0.07 10.36
CA SER A 230 5.87 0.21 11.33
C SER A 230 5.51 1.43 12.19
N THR A 231 5.19 1.17 13.45
CA THR A 231 4.64 2.17 14.37
C THR A 231 5.72 3.08 14.96
N PHE A 232 5.32 4.20 15.54
CA PHE A 232 6.23 5.26 16.01
C PHE A 232 7.21 4.81 17.11
N ASP A 233 6.91 3.73 17.81
CA ASP A 233 7.76 3.12 18.85
C ASP A 233 8.88 2.24 18.28
N GLU A 234 8.87 1.97 16.97
CA GLU A 234 9.91 1.21 16.30
C GLU A 234 11.06 2.11 15.80
N PRO A 235 12.29 1.58 15.70
CA PRO A 235 13.42 2.36 15.20
C PRO A 235 13.31 2.65 13.70
N ALA A 236 13.93 3.75 13.26
CA ALA A 236 13.92 4.19 11.85
C ALA A 236 14.39 3.11 10.85
N ALA A 237 15.33 2.26 11.24
CA ALA A 237 15.79 1.14 10.40
C ALA A 237 14.66 0.15 10.06
N ARG A 238 13.70 -0.05 10.98
CA ARG A 238 12.51 -0.87 10.74
C ARG A 238 11.57 -0.24 9.72
N HIS A 239 11.33 1.07 9.83
CA HIS A 239 10.53 1.80 8.86
C HIS A 239 11.06 1.64 7.44
N VAL A 240 12.37 1.76 7.28
CA VAL A 240 13.05 1.58 5.99
C VAL A 240 12.94 0.13 5.50
N GLN A 241 13.20 -0.85 6.35
CA GLN A 241 13.14 -2.26 5.99
C GLN A 241 11.75 -2.68 5.51
N VAL A 242 10.71 -2.28 6.24
CA VAL A 242 9.32 -2.57 5.88
C VAL A 242 8.94 -1.93 4.55
N ALA A 243 9.30 -0.67 4.35
CA ALA A 243 9.03 0.03 3.10
C ALA A 243 9.76 -0.60 1.90
N GLU A 244 11.01 -1.02 2.07
CA GLU A 244 11.77 -1.71 1.02
C GLU A 244 11.15 -3.07 0.66
N MET A 245 10.67 -3.83 1.62
CA MET A 245 9.97 -5.09 1.35
C MET A 245 8.66 -4.87 0.58
N VAL A 246 7.88 -3.86 0.95
CA VAL A 246 6.62 -3.53 0.27
C VAL A 246 6.87 -3.11 -1.18
N ILE A 247 7.83 -2.24 -1.44
CA ILE A 247 8.10 -1.79 -2.81
C ILE A 247 8.65 -2.90 -3.69
N GLU A 248 9.52 -3.77 -3.15
CA GLU A 248 10.03 -4.92 -3.90
C GLU A 248 8.91 -5.93 -4.22
N LYS A 249 8.01 -6.19 -3.27
CA LYS A 249 6.81 -7.00 -3.53
C LYS A 249 5.96 -6.40 -4.64
N ALA A 250 5.67 -5.11 -4.57
CA ALA A 250 4.88 -4.43 -5.59
C ALA A 250 5.51 -4.52 -6.97
N LYS A 251 6.82 -4.29 -7.10
CA LYS A 251 7.55 -4.44 -8.36
C LYS A 251 7.47 -5.86 -8.92
N ARG A 252 7.60 -6.89 -8.07
CA ARG A 252 7.48 -8.29 -8.52
C ARG A 252 6.09 -8.61 -9.04
N LEU A 253 5.04 -8.12 -8.39
CA LEU A 253 3.67 -8.29 -8.86
C LEU A 253 3.43 -7.58 -10.21
N VAL A 254 3.98 -6.39 -10.40
CA VAL A 254 3.89 -5.67 -11.68
C VAL A 254 4.63 -6.39 -12.80
N GLU A 255 5.78 -7.01 -12.54
CA GLU A 255 6.48 -7.88 -13.50
C GLU A 255 5.60 -9.04 -13.99
N HIS A 256 4.62 -9.46 -13.20
CA HIS A 256 3.58 -10.43 -13.54
C HIS A 256 2.28 -9.79 -14.07
N LYS A 257 2.37 -8.57 -14.57
CA LYS A 257 1.25 -7.82 -15.20
C LYS A 257 0.08 -7.56 -14.24
N ARG A 258 0.34 -7.48 -12.95
CA ARG A 258 -0.65 -7.11 -11.93
C ARG A 258 -0.72 -5.61 -11.77
N ASP A 259 -1.92 -5.12 -11.46
CA ASP A 259 -2.14 -3.74 -11.07
C ASP A 259 -2.02 -3.64 -9.54
N VAL A 260 -1.05 -2.87 -9.07
CA VAL A 260 -0.78 -2.70 -7.65
C VAL A 260 -1.01 -1.25 -7.25
N VAL A 261 -1.70 -1.04 -6.15
CA VAL A 261 -1.90 0.28 -5.55
C VAL A 261 -1.31 0.29 -4.15
N ILE A 262 -0.40 1.22 -3.89
CA ILE A 262 0.16 1.48 -2.56
C ILE A 262 -0.40 2.80 -2.05
N LEU A 263 -1.07 2.77 -0.90
CA LEU A 263 -1.41 3.94 -0.12
C LEU A 263 -0.37 4.10 0.99
N LEU A 264 0.43 5.16 0.93
CA LEU A 264 1.52 5.40 1.87
C LEU A 264 1.18 6.56 2.81
N ASP A 265 1.13 6.29 4.08
CA ASP A 265 1.02 7.30 5.13
C ASP A 265 2.22 7.21 6.08
N SER A 266 3.22 8.04 5.96
CA SER A 266 3.41 9.16 5.05
C SER A 266 4.79 9.12 4.40
N ILE A 267 4.92 9.70 3.23
CA ILE A 267 6.22 9.84 2.54
C ILE A 267 7.17 10.74 3.34
N THR A 268 6.64 11.74 4.05
CA THR A 268 7.41 12.64 4.91
C THR A 268 8.12 11.87 6.02
N ARG A 269 7.41 10.97 6.70
CA ARG A 269 7.98 10.17 7.78
C ARG A 269 8.94 9.10 7.26
N LEU A 270 8.64 8.52 6.11
CA LEU A 270 9.57 7.61 5.44
C LEU A 270 10.88 8.32 5.08
N ALA A 271 10.80 9.53 4.54
CA ALA A 271 11.98 10.34 4.21
C ALA A 271 12.79 10.70 5.46
N ARG A 272 12.14 11.02 6.58
CA ARG A 272 12.81 11.22 7.88
C ARG A 272 13.54 9.96 8.34
N ALA A 273 12.93 8.79 8.21
CA ALA A 273 13.54 7.52 8.57
C ALA A 273 14.80 7.26 7.74
N TYR A 274 14.75 7.49 6.44
CA TYR A 274 15.92 7.40 5.58
C TYR A 274 17.01 8.40 5.97
N ASN A 275 16.64 9.63 6.34
CA ASN A 275 17.61 10.63 6.81
C ASN A 275 18.36 10.19 8.07
N THR A 276 17.70 9.40 8.92
CA THR A 276 18.31 8.85 10.13
C THR A 276 19.23 7.66 9.84
N VAL A 277 18.88 6.84 8.87
CA VAL A 277 19.55 5.54 8.60
C VAL A 277 20.70 5.68 7.60
N VAL A 278 20.60 6.62 6.66
CA VAL A 278 21.63 6.80 5.62
C VAL A 278 22.93 7.32 6.23
N PRO A 279 24.09 6.73 5.89
CA PRO A 279 25.38 7.26 6.31
C PRO A 279 25.53 8.72 5.89
N SER A 280 26.04 9.55 6.81
CA SER A 280 26.22 10.98 6.56
C SER A 280 27.14 11.22 5.36
N SER A 281 26.67 12.02 4.41
CA SER A 281 27.47 12.45 3.26
C SER A 281 28.46 13.58 3.61
N GLY A 282 28.33 14.16 4.81
CA GLY A 282 29.04 15.38 5.21
C GLY A 282 28.46 16.66 4.61
N LYS A 283 27.43 16.56 3.76
CA LYS A 283 26.71 17.68 3.16
C LYS A 283 25.27 17.68 3.64
N VAL A 284 24.93 18.64 4.47
CA VAL A 284 23.59 18.80 5.02
C VAL A 284 22.90 19.96 4.31
N LEU A 285 21.72 19.68 3.78
CA LEU A 285 20.84 20.68 3.17
C LEU A 285 20.08 21.47 4.27
N THR A 286 19.43 22.55 3.85
CA THR A 286 18.54 23.30 4.73
C THR A 286 17.54 22.37 5.42
N GLY A 287 17.25 22.59 6.71
CA GLY A 287 16.34 21.75 7.48
C GLY A 287 16.95 20.46 8.05
N GLY A 288 18.27 20.25 7.93
CA GLY A 288 18.95 19.09 8.52
C GLY A 288 18.82 17.81 7.71
N VAL A 289 18.52 17.92 6.42
CA VAL A 289 18.41 16.76 5.49
C VAL A 289 19.78 16.48 4.89
N ASP A 290 20.28 15.25 5.01
CA ASP A 290 21.48 14.82 4.31
C ASP A 290 21.25 14.80 2.80
N ALA A 291 22.25 15.22 2.02
CA ALA A 291 22.15 15.32 0.56
C ALA A 291 21.76 13.98 -0.12
N ASN A 292 22.12 12.84 0.47
CA ASN A 292 21.84 11.51 -0.06
C ASN A 292 20.54 10.90 0.50
N ALA A 293 19.97 11.49 1.55
CA ALA A 293 18.84 10.90 2.29
C ALA A 293 17.56 10.75 1.47
N LEU A 294 17.29 11.67 0.54
CA LEU A 294 16.05 11.67 -0.22
C LEU A 294 16.11 10.83 -1.50
N GLN A 295 17.25 10.29 -1.87
CA GLN A 295 17.40 9.52 -3.10
C GLN A 295 16.55 8.23 -3.08
N ARG A 296 16.61 7.48 -1.98
CA ARG A 296 15.82 6.22 -1.85
C ARG A 296 14.31 6.46 -1.78
N PRO A 297 13.78 7.37 -0.92
CA PRO A 297 12.36 7.67 -0.92
C PRO A 297 11.87 8.26 -2.25
N LYS A 298 12.68 9.02 -2.98
CA LYS A 298 12.36 9.45 -4.35
C LYS A 298 12.26 8.27 -5.32
N ARG A 299 13.15 7.29 -5.22
CA ARG A 299 13.06 6.05 -6.01
C ARG A 299 11.82 5.24 -5.65
N PHE A 300 11.46 5.18 -4.38
CA PHE A 300 10.23 4.54 -3.94
C PHE A 300 9.01 5.19 -4.62
N PHE A 301 8.83 6.47 -4.44
CA PHE A 301 7.70 7.20 -5.02
C PHE A 301 7.75 7.25 -6.56
N GLY A 302 8.93 7.43 -7.11
CA GLY A 302 9.16 7.44 -8.55
C GLY A 302 8.99 6.09 -9.25
N ALA A 303 8.87 4.99 -8.51
CA ALA A 303 8.57 3.68 -9.07
C ALA A 303 7.15 3.58 -9.64
N ALA A 304 6.23 4.42 -9.18
CA ALA A 304 4.85 4.43 -9.69
C ALA A 304 4.82 4.80 -11.17
N ARG A 305 4.23 3.90 -11.98
CA ARG A 305 4.10 4.04 -13.43
C ARG A 305 3.06 3.09 -13.99
N ASN A 306 2.45 3.48 -15.11
CA ASN A 306 1.75 2.56 -15.97
C ASN A 306 2.74 1.87 -16.91
N ILE A 307 2.50 0.63 -17.31
CA ILE A 307 3.45 -0.20 -18.06
C ILE A 307 2.85 -0.63 -19.39
N GLU A 308 3.60 -0.44 -20.48
CA GLU A 308 3.16 -0.82 -21.83
C GLU A 308 2.96 -2.34 -21.97
N GLU A 309 3.83 -3.12 -21.36
CA GLU A 309 3.79 -4.59 -21.40
C GLU A 309 2.65 -5.18 -20.53
N GLY A 310 1.95 -4.35 -19.79
CA GLY A 310 0.85 -4.70 -18.90
C GLY A 310 1.21 -4.60 -17.42
N GLY A 311 0.19 -4.36 -16.62
CA GLY A 311 0.33 -4.06 -15.20
C GLY A 311 0.60 -2.59 -14.92
N SER A 312 0.51 -2.21 -13.66
CA SER A 312 0.76 -0.85 -13.21
C SER A 312 1.14 -0.81 -11.74
N LEU A 313 1.89 0.21 -11.36
CA LEU A 313 2.16 0.53 -9.97
C LEU A 313 1.65 1.96 -9.71
N THR A 314 0.65 2.07 -8.86
CA THR A 314 0.09 3.34 -8.39
C THR A 314 0.56 3.59 -6.97
N ILE A 315 1.06 4.78 -6.69
CA ILE A 315 1.42 5.19 -5.33
C ILE A 315 0.69 6.49 -4.99
N ILE A 316 -0.13 6.44 -3.97
CA ILE A 316 -0.83 7.58 -3.40
C ILE A 316 -0.25 7.80 -2.00
N ALA A 317 0.58 8.83 -1.86
CA ALA A 317 1.33 9.10 -0.64
C ALA A 317 0.84 10.39 0.02
N THR A 318 0.76 10.39 1.35
CA THR A 318 0.52 11.62 2.11
C THR A 318 1.83 12.35 2.34
N ALA A 319 1.82 13.65 2.12
CA ALA A 319 2.91 14.56 2.44
C ALA A 319 2.44 15.54 3.52
N LEU A 320 3.19 15.65 4.59
CA LEU A 320 2.86 16.50 5.73
C LEU A 320 3.43 17.90 5.52
N ILE A 321 2.58 18.91 5.67
CA ILE A 321 2.96 20.34 5.62
C ILE A 321 2.48 21.05 6.87
N ASP A 322 2.95 22.26 7.08
CA ASP A 322 2.57 23.14 8.23
C ASP A 322 2.77 22.46 9.60
N THR A 323 3.76 21.60 9.70
CA THR A 323 4.11 20.88 10.93
C THR A 323 5.01 21.71 11.88
N GLY A 324 5.47 22.85 11.42
CA GLY A 324 6.49 23.65 12.10
C GLY A 324 7.92 23.14 11.94
N SER A 325 8.11 22.06 11.16
CA SER A 325 9.42 21.48 10.89
C SER A 325 9.96 21.93 9.52
N ARG A 326 11.12 22.58 9.51
CA ARG A 326 11.84 22.93 8.26
C ARG A 326 12.23 21.70 7.46
N MET A 327 12.52 20.59 8.12
CA MET A 327 12.81 19.32 7.44
C MET A 327 11.61 18.88 6.59
N ASP A 328 10.40 18.96 7.10
CA ASP A 328 9.19 18.57 6.39
C ASP A 328 8.92 19.46 5.18
N GLU A 329 9.19 20.76 5.30
CA GLU A 329 9.09 21.69 4.17
C GLU A 329 10.05 21.33 3.04
N VAL A 330 11.30 21.01 3.36
CA VAL A 330 12.31 20.57 2.37
C VAL A 330 11.90 19.26 1.73
N ILE A 331 11.44 18.28 2.52
CA ILE A 331 10.97 16.99 2.01
C ILE A 331 9.80 17.21 1.05
N PHE A 332 8.81 18.02 1.43
CA PHE A 332 7.66 18.32 0.58
C PHE A 332 8.06 18.94 -0.76
N GLU A 333 8.91 19.97 -0.75
CA GLU A 333 9.36 20.63 -1.98
C GLU A 333 10.12 19.66 -2.91
N GLU A 334 10.89 18.73 -2.36
CA GLU A 334 11.59 17.71 -3.14
C GLU A 334 10.65 16.68 -3.78
N PHE A 335 9.52 16.34 -3.14
CA PHE A 335 8.52 15.39 -3.69
C PHE A 335 7.50 16.04 -4.60
N LYS A 336 7.19 17.31 -4.42
CA LYS A 336 6.23 18.08 -5.22
C LYS A 336 6.55 18.00 -6.72
N GLY A 337 7.83 18.08 -7.09
CA GLY A 337 8.25 17.94 -8.49
C GLY A 337 8.20 16.52 -9.05
N THR A 338 8.09 15.50 -8.21
CA THR A 338 8.10 14.08 -8.61
C THR A 338 6.69 13.55 -8.90
N GLY A 339 5.67 14.06 -8.21
CA GLY A 339 4.28 13.67 -8.39
C GLY A 339 3.65 14.21 -9.68
N ASN A 340 2.63 13.51 -10.17
CA ASN A 340 1.83 13.92 -11.32
C ASN A 340 0.34 14.13 -10.98
N SER A 341 -0.02 14.03 -9.71
CA SER A 341 -1.34 14.38 -9.18
C SER A 341 -1.20 14.91 -7.76
N GLU A 342 -1.96 15.92 -7.43
CA GLU A 342 -1.97 16.52 -6.09
C GLU A 342 -3.41 16.68 -5.61
N ILE A 343 -3.67 16.20 -4.39
CA ILE A 343 -4.89 16.42 -3.64
C ILE A 343 -4.50 17.24 -2.41
N ILE A 344 -4.83 18.53 -2.41
CA ILE A 344 -4.41 19.46 -1.37
C ILE A 344 -5.52 19.61 -0.36
N LEU A 345 -5.22 19.35 0.91
CA LEU A 345 -6.13 19.55 2.02
C LEU A 345 -5.91 20.94 2.63
N ASP A 346 -7.01 21.59 3.01
CA ASP A 346 -7.00 22.92 3.61
C ASP A 346 -7.46 22.87 5.09
N ARG A 347 -6.62 23.42 5.98
CA ARG A 347 -6.92 23.48 7.41
C ARG A 347 -8.14 24.36 7.72
N LYS A 348 -8.37 25.44 6.97
CA LYS A 348 -9.51 26.34 7.20
C LYS A 348 -10.84 25.61 7.00
N LEU A 349 -10.90 24.69 6.02
CA LEU A 349 -12.07 23.85 5.78
C LEU A 349 -12.31 22.89 6.95
N SER A 350 -11.27 22.24 7.43
CA SER A 350 -11.38 21.30 8.56
C SER A 350 -11.73 22.01 9.88
N ASP A 351 -11.21 23.20 10.13
CA ASP A 351 -11.55 24.03 11.29
C ASP A 351 -13.05 24.40 11.29
N ARG A 352 -13.65 24.58 10.09
CA ARG A 352 -15.10 24.79 9.90
C ARG A 352 -15.91 23.50 9.87
N ARG A 353 -15.28 22.33 10.07
CA ARG A 353 -15.92 21.02 9.99
C ARG A 353 -16.53 20.70 8.62
N THR A 354 -16.01 21.32 7.56
CA THR A 354 -16.36 21.00 6.17
C THR A 354 -15.46 19.87 5.68
N PHE A 355 -16.05 18.71 5.38
CA PHE A 355 -15.33 17.54 4.89
C PHE A 355 -15.98 16.98 3.62
N PRO A 356 -15.18 16.46 2.66
CA PRO A 356 -13.70 16.40 2.69
C PRO A 356 -13.08 17.80 2.57
N ALA A 357 -12.02 18.04 3.34
CA ALA A 357 -11.33 19.32 3.40
C ALA A 357 -10.38 19.54 2.20
N ILE A 358 -10.83 19.27 0.99
CA ILE A 358 -10.06 19.38 -0.25
C ILE A 358 -10.09 20.81 -0.76
N ASP A 359 -8.93 21.42 -0.95
CA ASP A 359 -8.81 22.66 -1.72
C ASP A 359 -8.98 22.35 -3.21
N ILE A 360 -10.17 22.56 -3.70
CA ILE A 360 -10.57 22.27 -5.08
C ILE A 360 -9.79 23.14 -6.08
N THR A 361 -9.41 24.35 -5.68
CA THR A 361 -8.77 25.32 -6.57
C THR A 361 -7.30 24.99 -6.84
N LYS A 362 -6.65 24.26 -5.93
CA LYS A 362 -5.24 23.90 -6.02
C LYS A 362 -4.98 22.43 -6.35
N SER A 363 -5.99 21.56 -6.18
CA SER A 363 -5.87 20.15 -6.49
C SER A 363 -6.01 19.89 -8.00
N GLY A 364 -5.32 18.87 -8.51
CA GLY A 364 -5.40 18.52 -9.92
C GLY A 364 -4.48 17.38 -10.32
N THR A 365 -4.69 16.87 -11.52
CA THR A 365 -3.91 15.79 -12.13
C THR A 365 -3.34 16.24 -13.46
N ARG A 366 -2.07 15.95 -13.71
CA ARG A 366 -1.44 16.20 -15.01
C ARG A 366 -1.94 15.18 -16.02
N LYS A 367 -2.16 15.60 -17.26
CA LYS A 367 -2.63 14.74 -18.34
C LYS A 367 -3.99 14.07 -18.04
N GLU A 368 -4.87 14.74 -17.32
CA GLU A 368 -6.19 14.22 -16.97
C GLU A 368 -7.06 13.88 -18.19
N GLU A 369 -6.77 14.48 -19.34
CA GLU A 369 -7.41 14.18 -20.62
C GLU A 369 -7.19 12.75 -21.11
N LEU A 370 -6.19 12.03 -20.56
CA LEU A 370 -5.95 10.61 -20.84
C LEU A 370 -6.84 9.69 -19.99
N LEU A 371 -7.35 10.20 -18.86
CA LEU A 371 -8.14 9.43 -17.89
C LEU A 371 -9.65 9.59 -18.06
N VAL A 372 -10.08 10.66 -18.74
CA VAL A 372 -11.47 11.06 -18.81
C VAL A 372 -11.86 11.29 -20.27
N ASP A 373 -13.05 10.85 -20.64
CA ASP A 373 -13.57 11.07 -22.00
C ASP A 373 -13.74 12.55 -22.33
N ARG A 374 -13.73 12.88 -23.63
CA ARG A 374 -13.77 14.26 -24.12
C ARG A 374 -15.01 15.04 -23.66
N GLY A 375 -16.14 14.39 -23.55
CA GLY A 375 -17.38 15.03 -23.10
C GLY A 375 -17.31 15.43 -21.64
N THR A 376 -16.88 14.51 -20.80
CA THR A 376 -16.72 14.70 -19.35
C THR A 376 -15.63 15.71 -19.03
N ILE A 377 -14.47 15.65 -19.72
CA ILE A 377 -13.36 16.57 -19.47
C ILE A 377 -13.76 18.02 -19.78
N SER A 378 -14.54 18.25 -20.82
CA SER A 378 -15.06 19.59 -21.13
C SER A 378 -15.96 20.13 -20.03
N LYS A 379 -16.83 19.29 -19.46
CA LYS A 379 -17.69 19.64 -18.33
C LYS A 379 -16.86 19.92 -17.05
N MET A 380 -15.82 19.15 -16.81
CA MET A 380 -14.88 19.39 -15.69
C MET A 380 -14.16 20.74 -15.82
N TRP A 381 -13.74 21.10 -17.02
CA TRP A 381 -13.09 22.40 -17.25
C TRP A 381 -14.06 23.58 -17.07
N VAL A 382 -15.30 23.43 -17.47
CA VAL A 382 -16.35 24.43 -17.20
C VAL A 382 -16.56 24.56 -15.70
N LEU A 383 -16.68 23.44 -14.98
CA LEU A 383 -16.80 23.43 -13.52
C LEU A 383 -15.64 24.17 -12.84
N ARG A 384 -14.41 23.90 -13.25
CA ARG A 384 -13.23 24.61 -12.72
C ARG A 384 -13.27 26.10 -12.94
N ARG A 385 -13.71 26.56 -14.13
CA ARG A 385 -13.86 28.01 -14.40
C ARG A 385 -14.87 28.66 -13.47
N ILE A 386 -15.91 27.94 -13.07
CA ILE A 386 -16.90 28.43 -12.11
C ILE A 386 -16.31 28.49 -10.70
N LEU A 387 -15.54 27.47 -10.32
CA LEU A 387 -15.02 27.34 -8.96
C LEU A 387 -13.76 28.17 -8.69
N MET A 388 -12.90 28.39 -9.69
CA MET A 388 -11.62 29.10 -9.52
C MET A 388 -11.75 30.53 -8.98
N PRO A 389 -12.73 31.37 -9.39
CA PRO A 389 -12.91 32.71 -8.83
C PRO A 389 -13.41 32.71 -7.39
N MET A 390 -14.00 31.59 -6.94
CA MET A 390 -14.44 31.43 -5.56
C MET A 390 -13.23 31.16 -4.68
N GLY A 391 -13.20 31.63 -3.45
CA GLY A 391 -12.18 31.20 -2.49
C GLY A 391 -12.29 29.69 -2.21
N PRO A 392 -11.25 29.04 -1.66
CA PRO A 392 -11.26 27.58 -1.39
C PRO A 392 -12.48 27.12 -0.58
N THR A 393 -12.91 27.91 0.39
CA THR A 393 -14.06 27.62 1.23
C THR A 393 -15.38 27.66 0.46
N ASP A 394 -15.61 28.75 -0.28
CA ASP A 394 -16.86 28.95 -1.01
C ASP A 394 -16.99 27.95 -2.16
N ALA A 395 -15.88 27.59 -2.80
CA ALA A 395 -15.85 26.58 -3.85
C ALA A 395 -16.28 25.19 -3.34
N VAL A 396 -15.77 24.78 -2.16
CA VAL A 396 -16.13 23.49 -1.55
C VAL A 396 -17.59 23.49 -1.09
N ASP A 397 -18.03 24.56 -0.42
CA ASP A 397 -19.40 24.67 0.05
C ASP A 397 -20.39 24.64 -1.12
N PHE A 398 -20.09 25.38 -2.18
CA PHE A 398 -20.89 25.36 -3.41
C PHE A 398 -20.96 23.95 -4.04
N LEU A 399 -19.81 23.29 -4.20
CA LEU A 399 -19.75 21.98 -4.80
C LEU A 399 -20.50 20.93 -3.96
N LEU A 400 -20.26 20.92 -2.64
CA LEU A 400 -20.96 20.00 -1.73
C LEU A 400 -22.47 20.20 -1.74
N ASP A 401 -22.93 21.45 -1.79
CA ASP A 401 -24.37 21.74 -1.90
C ASP A 401 -24.97 21.13 -3.17
N LYS A 402 -24.33 21.32 -4.31
CA LYS A 402 -24.78 20.74 -5.58
C LYS A 402 -24.72 19.20 -5.57
N LEU A 403 -23.67 18.61 -5.01
CA LEU A 403 -23.51 17.15 -4.93
C LEU A 403 -24.56 16.47 -4.01
N LYS A 404 -25.08 17.18 -3.00
CA LYS A 404 -26.14 16.66 -2.11
C LYS A 404 -27.43 16.35 -2.86
N HIS A 405 -27.71 17.06 -3.94
CA HIS A 405 -28.94 16.95 -4.73
C HIS A 405 -28.82 15.92 -5.86
N THR A 406 -27.66 15.31 -6.06
CA THR A 406 -27.41 14.33 -7.12
C THR A 406 -26.85 13.04 -6.54
N LYS A 407 -27.11 11.91 -7.21
CA LYS A 407 -26.62 10.60 -6.75
C LYS A 407 -25.21 10.31 -7.28
N THR A 408 -24.97 10.67 -8.53
CA THR A 408 -23.71 10.39 -9.24
C THR A 408 -23.10 11.66 -9.82
N ASN A 409 -21.83 11.58 -10.23
CA ASN A 409 -21.19 12.68 -10.95
C ASN A 409 -21.78 12.86 -12.34
N ALA A 410 -22.30 11.82 -12.97
CA ALA A 410 -23.04 11.92 -14.24
C ALA A 410 -24.32 12.75 -14.04
N ASP A 411 -25.13 12.44 -13.03
CA ASP A 411 -26.34 13.21 -12.68
C ASP A 411 -26.00 14.67 -12.39
N PHE A 412 -24.88 14.91 -11.69
CA PHE A 412 -24.42 16.25 -11.40
C PHE A 412 -24.09 17.04 -12.67
N PHE A 413 -23.35 16.45 -13.61
CA PHE A 413 -23.04 17.10 -14.89
C PHE A 413 -24.28 17.34 -15.77
N ASP A 414 -25.27 16.46 -15.73
CA ASP A 414 -26.52 16.64 -16.44
C ASP A 414 -27.34 17.79 -15.85
N SER A 415 -27.28 17.96 -14.51
CA SER A 415 -27.92 19.11 -13.85
C SER A 415 -27.26 20.46 -14.14
N MET A 416 -25.98 20.47 -14.55
CA MET A 416 -25.30 21.71 -14.96
C MET A 416 -25.77 22.25 -16.32
N ASN A 417 -26.43 21.44 -17.13
CA ASN A 417 -26.95 21.83 -18.44
C ASN A 417 -28.39 22.37 -18.38
N GLN A 418 -29.02 22.34 -17.20
CA GLN A 418 -30.35 22.90 -16.93
C GLN A 418 -30.21 24.26 -16.25
#